data_cda43a8c56c92e6a5deb8ab2243da28c
#
_entry.id   cda43a8c56c92e6a5deb8ab2243da28c
#
_cell.length_a   1.000
_cell.length_b   1.000
_cell.length_c   1.000
_cell.angle_alpha   90.00
_cell.angle_beta   90.00
_cell.angle_gamma   90.00
#
_symmetry.space_group_name_H-M   'P 1'
#
loop_
_entity.id
_entity.type
_entity.pdbx_description
1 polymer ?
#
loop_
_entity_poly.entity_id
_entity_poly.type
_entity_poly.pdbx_seq_one_letter_code
_entity_poly.pdbx_strand_id
1 'polypeptide(L)'
;MPISQKSLHVMLHLFLVYISWGSTYIGYKFSLGVAGPFLVGGSRMVIGGILLALFLMLTGRWIRPERKDWIHATWMGVFMVLLASGFLAKGQESVASSTAAVITGSTPITMLVAGWLFANE
;
A
#
# COMPACT_ATOMS: atom_id res chain seq x y z
N MET A 1 24.94 -19.73 -16.44
CA MET A 1 25.35 -18.35 -16.16
C MET A 1 25.26 -18.13 -14.66
N PRO A 2 26.32 -17.76 -13.94
CA PRO A 2 26.23 -17.50 -12.52
C PRO A 2 25.35 -16.26 -12.29
N ILE A 3 24.33 -16.42 -11.44
CA ILE A 3 23.43 -15.33 -11.04
C ILE A 3 24.29 -14.27 -10.33
N SER A 4 24.39 -13.08 -10.90
CA SER A 4 25.13 -11.96 -10.29
C SER A 4 24.53 -11.69 -8.88
N GLN A 5 25.39 -11.36 -7.90
CA GLN A 5 24.94 -11.00 -6.55
C GLN A 5 23.88 -9.89 -6.57
N LYS A 6 23.98 -8.93 -7.50
CA LYS A 6 22.95 -7.90 -7.71
C LYS A 6 21.60 -8.51 -8.12
N SER A 7 21.59 -9.51 -8.98
CA SER A 7 20.36 -10.20 -9.41
C SER A 7 19.71 -10.94 -8.25
N LEU A 8 20.51 -11.59 -7.39
CA LEU A 8 19.99 -12.29 -6.22
C LEU A 8 19.32 -11.33 -5.22
N HIS A 9 19.94 -10.18 -4.95
CA HIS A 9 19.34 -9.16 -4.08
C HIS A 9 18.01 -8.63 -4.66
N VAL A 10 17.95 -8.35 -5.96
CA VAL A 10 16.71 -7.90 -6.61
C VAL A 10 15.62 -8.96 -6.49
N MET A 11 15.93 -10.22 -6.76
CA MET A 11 14.97 -11.33 -6.63
C MET A 11 14.46 -11.47 -5.19
N LEU A 12 15.34 -11.35 -4.20
CA LEU A 12 14.97 -11.43 -2.79
C LEU A 12 14.02 -10.27 -2.39
N HIS A 13 14.33 -9.05 -2.83
CA HIS A 13 13.46 -7.90 -2.56
C HIS A 13 12.10 -8.04 -3.24
N LEU A 14 12.06 -8.50 -4.50
CA LEU A 14 10.81 -8.77 -5.19
C LEU A 14 9.99 -9.85 -4.46
N PHE A 15 10.62 -10.93 -4.03
CA PHE A 15 9.97 -12.01 -3.29
C PHE A 15 9.34 -11.49 -1.98
N LEU A 16 10.08 -10.68 -1.21
CA LEU A 16 9.57 -10.05 0.00
C LEU A 16 8.39 -9.12 -0.27
N VAL A 17 8.45 -8.34 -1.35
CA VAL A 17 7.33 -7.48 -1.77
C VAL A 17 6.11 -8.31 -2.13
N TYR A 18 6.26 -9.40 -2.90
CA TYR A 18 5.15 -10.27 -3.26
C TYR A 18 4.49 -10.92 -2.06
N ILE A 19 5.28 -11.45 -1.11
CA ILE A 19 4.74 -12.02 0.13
C ILE A 19 4.03 -10.95 0.95
N SER A 20 4.67 -9.81 1.18
CA SER A 20 4.10 -8.73 2.01
C SER A 20 2.81 -8.19 1.41
N TRP A 21 2.77 -7.99 0.10
CA TRP A 21 1.58 -7.46 -0.55
C TRP A 21 0.48 -8.50 -0.71
N GLY A 22 0.83 -9.73 -1.09
CA GLY A 22 -0.13 -10.82 -1.22
C GLY A 22 -0.80 -11.20 0.10
N SER A 23 -0.03 -11.23 1.20
CA SER A 23 -0.58 -11.50 2.54
C SER A 23 -1.58 -10.44 3.03
N THR A 24 -1.52 -9.24 2.48
CA THR A 24 -2.45 -8.13 2.79
C THR A 24 -3.91 -8.52 2.56
N TYR A 25 -4.21 -9.15 1.44
CA TYR A 25 -5.60 -9.50 1.08
C TYR A 25 -6.16 -10.59 2.00
N ILE A 26 -5.32 -11.51 2.44
CA ILE A 26 -5.67 -12.53 3.43
C ILE A 26 -5.91 -11.84 4.78
N GLY A 27 -5.02 -10.94 5.18
CA GLY A 27 -5.17 -10.14 6.41
C GLY A 27 -6.47 -9.35 6.45
N TYR A 28 -6.86 -8.71 5.35
CA TYR A 28 -8.16 -8.03 5.25
C TYR A 28 -9.33 -8.99 5.49
N LYS A 29 -9.32 -10.17 4.86
CA LYS A 29 -10.40 -11.15 4.99
C LYS A 29 -10.64 -11.56 6.45
N PHE A 30 -9.58 -11.81 7.20
CA PHE A 30 -9.68 -12.14 8.64
C PHE A 30 -10.10 -10.94 9.49
N SER A 31 -9.60 -9.75 9.19
CA SER A 31 -9.88 -8.56 9.98
C SER A 31 -11.30 -8.03 9.78
N LEU A 32 -11.90 -8.18 8.60
CA LEU A 32 -13.27 -7.76 8.30
C LEU A 32 -14.32 -8.54 9.10
N GLY A 33 -13.99 -9.74 9.57
CA GLY A 33 -14.87 -10.50 10.48
C GLY A 33 -14.96 -9.92 11.89
N VAL A 34 -14.05 -9.03 12.27
CA VAL A 34 -13.94 -8.47 13.63
C VAL A 34 -14.21 -6.96 13.64
N ALA A 35 -13.85 -6.26 12.59
CA ALA A 35 -13.94 -4.79 12.53
C ALA A 35 -14.46 -4.32 11.17
N GLY A 36 -15.12 -3.17 11.15
CA GLY A 36 -15.62 -2.58 9.91
C GLY A 36 -14.49 -2.23 8.91
N PRO A 37 -14.80 -2.21 7.59
CA PRO A 37 -13.80 -2.08 6.52
C PRO A 37 -12.96 -0.80 6.63
N PHE A 38 -13.56 0.30 6.98
CA PHE A 38 -12.85 1.57 7.13
C PHE A 38 -11.92 1.59 8.35
N LEU A 39 -12.32 0.90 9.44
CA LEU A 39 -11.49 0.77 10.63
C LEU A 39 -10.26 -0.11 10.34
N VAL A 40 -10.44 -1.21 9.63
CA VAL A 40 -9.34 -2.09 9.19
C VAL A 40 -8.36 -1.34 8.29
N GLY A 41 -8.86 -0.63 7.28
CA GLY A 41 -8.03 0.16 6.37
C GLY A 41 -7.30 1.31 7.08
N GLY A 42 -8.02 2.06 7.92
CA GLY A 42 -7.49 3.20 8.66
C GLY A 42 -6.44 2.82 9.70
N SER A 43 -6.72 1.82 10.53
CA SER A 43 -5.78 1.36 11.58
C SER A 43 -4.46 0.88 11.00
N ARG A 44 -4.48 0.18 9.88
CA ARG A 44 -3.29 -0.26 9.17
C ARG A 44 -2.41 0.91 8.74
N MET A 45 -2.99 1.96 8.16
CA MET A 45 -2.25 3.14 7.72
C MET A 45 -1.65 3.90 8.91
N VAL A 46 -2.40 4.05 10.00
CA VAL A 46 -1.92 4.71 11.21
C VAL A 46 -0.76 3.93 11.85
N ILE A 47 -0.94 2.63 12.03
CA ILE A 47 0.11 1.76 12.62
C ILE A 47 1.37 1.79 11.74
N GLY A 48 1.21 1.62 10.41
CA GLY A 48 2.33 1.68 9.46
C GLY A 48 3.05 3.02 9.49
N GLY A 49 2.32 4.12 9.55
CA GLY A 49 2.87 5.47 9.66
C GLY A 49 3.66 5.68 10.96
N ILE A 50 3.12 5.23 12.10
CA ILE A 50 3.81 5.32 13.40
C ILE A 50 5.10 4.49 13.38
N LEU A 51 5.05 3.25 12.90
CA LEU A 51 6.23 2.38 12.81
C LEU A 51 7.31 2.98 11.92
N LEU A 52 6.93 3.54 10.78
CA LEU A 52 7.88 4.20 9.88
C LEU A 52 8.49 5.44 10.53
N ALA A 53 7.69 6.28 11.19
CA ALA A 53 8.18 7.46 11.90
C ALA A 53 9.18 7.06 13.00
N LEU A 54 8.84 6.06 13.83
CA LEU A 54 9.75 5.54 14.84
C LEU A 54 11.05 5.01 14.24
N PHE A 55 10.98 4.26 13.16
CA PHE A 55 12.15 3.76 12.46
C PHE A 55 13.07 4.88 11.96
N LEU A 56 12.50 5.93 11.36
CA LEU A 56 13.27 7.09 10.88
C LEU A 56 13.90 7.87 12.05
N MET A 57 13.19 8.01 13.17
CA MET A 57 13.73 8.64 14.37
C MET A 57 14.88 7.84 14.96
N LEU A 58 14.74 6.52 15.08
CA LEU A 58 15.78 5.63 15.64
C LEU A 58 17.02 5.52 14.75
N THR A 59 16.85 5.63 13.44
CA THR A 59 17.96 5.60 12.47
C THR A 59 18.62 6.97 12.23
N GLY A 60 18.15 8.02 12.92
CA GLY A 60 18.67 9.38 12.75
C GLY A 60 18.40 9.99 11.36
N ARG A 61 17.51 9.37 10.57
CA ARG A 61 17.12 9.85 9.23
C ARG A 61 15.87 10.71 9.24
N TRP A 62 15.40 11.12 10.41
CA TRP A 62 14.23 11.96 10.56
C TRP A 62 14.52 13.37 10.06
N ILE A 63 13.85 13.79 8.99
CA ILE A 63 13.84 15.16 8.49
C ILE A 63 12.55 15.81 9.00
N ARG A 64 12.64 16.97 9.62
CA ARG A 64 11.47 17.71 10.11
C ARG A 64 10.65 18.20 8.92
N PRO A 65 9.38 17.76 8.77
CA PRO A 65 8.54 18.19 7.65
C PRO A 65 8.15 19.67 7.84
N GLU A 66 8.07 20.40 6.74
CA GLU A 66 7.51 21.73 6.72
C GLU A 66 5.98 21.69 6.82
N ARG A 67 5.36 22.83 7.13
CA ARG A 67 3.90 22.94 7.26
C ARG A 67 3.17 22.52 5.98
N LYS A 68 3.72 22.85 4.83
CA LYS A 68 3.18 22.45 3.52
C LYS A 68 3.20 20.93 3.32
N ASP A 69 4.25 20.24 3.79
CA ASP A 69 4.38 18.78 3.68
C ASP A 69 3.29 18.09 4.51
N TRP A 70 3.01 18.61 5.72
CA TRP A 70 1.91 18.12 6.55
C TRP A 70 0.54 18.28 5.89
N ILE A 71 0.29 19.41 5.23
CA ILE A 71 -0.98 19.66 4.53
C ILE A 71 -1.12 18.66 3.37
N HIS A 72 -0.10 18.51 2.53
CA HIS A 72 -0.12 17.55 1.42
C HIS A 72 -0.25 16.12 1.91
N ALA A 73 0.52 15.71 2.92
CA ALA A 73 0.45 14.38 3.51
C ALA A 73 -0.94 14.09 4.11
N THR A 74 -1.57 15.07 4.74
CA THR A 74 -2.93 14.92 5.28
C THR A 74 -3.94 14.67 4.17
N TRP A 75 -3.93 15.48 3.10
CA TRP A 75 -4.82 15.28 1.97
C TRP A 75 -4.60 13.92 1.29
N MET A 76 -3.35 13.57 1.01
CA MET A 76 -3.02 12.26 0.46
C MET A 76 -3.46 11.12 1.37
N GLY A 77 -3.24 11.25 2.68
CA GLY A 77 -3.65 10.25 3.67
C GLY A 77 -5.17 10.08 3.72
N VAL A 78 -5.93 11.17 3.71
CA VAL A 78 -7.40 11.12 3.67
C VAL A 78 -7.88 10.40 2.41
N PHE A 79 -7.37 10.77 1.23
CA PHE A 79 -7.73 10.10 -0.02
C PHE A 79 -7.33 8.62 -0.02
N MET A 80 -6.12 8.27 0.43
CA MET A 80 -5.67 6.87 0.50
C MET A 80 -6.49 6.04 1.49
N VAL A 81 -6.83 6.59 2.65
CA VAL A 81 -7.61 5.85 3.66
C VAL A 81 -9.06 5.71 3.23
N LEU A 82 -9.72 6.79 2.84
CA LEU A 82 -11.16 6.75 2.52
C LEU A 82 -11.41 6.10 1.16
N LEU A 83 -10.73 6.55 0.10
CA LEU A 83 -11.02 6.09 -1.25
C LEU A 83 -10.30 4.78 -1.59
N ALA A 84 -8.99 4.69 -1.37
CA ALA A 84 -8.27 3.49 -1.77
C ALA A 84 -8.46 2.34 -0.78
N SER A 85 -8.11 2.53 0.49
CA SER A 85 -8.13 1.43 1.47
C SER A 85 -9.54 1.12 1.98
N GLY A 86 -10.37 2.14 2.22
CA GLY A 86 -11.73 1.97 2.73
C GLY A 86 -12.64 1.29 1.70
N PHE A 87 -12.66 1.76 0.46
CA PHE A 87 -13.46 1.12 -0.59
C PHE A 87 -12.93 -0.26 -1.00
N LEU A 88 -11.61 -0.46 -0.98
CA LEU A 88 -11.04 -1.78 -1.19
C LEU A 88 -11.50 -2.77 -0.11
N ALA A 89 -11.41 -2.38 1.15
CA ALA A 89 -11.86 -3.20 2.26
C ALA A 89 -13.38 -3.48 2.18
N LYS A 90 -14.18 -2.47 1.83
CA LYS A 90 -15.63 -2.64 1.61
C LYS A 90 -15.94 -3.59 0.45
N GLY A 91 -15.20 -3.49 -0.65
CA GLY A 91 -15.33 -4.42 -1.78
C GLY A 91 -15.03 -5.86 -1.39
N GLN A 92 -14.06 -6.09 -0.51
CA GLN A 92 -13.67 -7.43 -0.05
C GLN A 92 -14.68 -8.11 0.88
N GLU A 93 -15.71 -7.41 1.37
CA GLU A 93 -16.82 -8.06 2.07
C GLU A 93 -17.63 -8.99 1.15
N SER A 94 -17.71 -8.64 -0.14
CA SER A 94 -18.55 -9.31 -1.14
C SER A 94 -17.79 -10.14 -2.17
N VAL A 95 -16.47 -9.98 -2.28
CA VAL A 95 -15.64 -10.72 -3.25
C VAL A 95 -14.54 -11.54 -2.58
N ALA A 96 -14.11 -12.61 -3.26
CA ALA A 96 -12.99 -13.42 -2.80
C ALA A 96 -11.68 -12.62 -2.83
N SER A 97 -10.80 -12.87 -1.86
CA SER A 97 -9.49 -12.20 -1.75
C SER A 97 -8.64 -12.34 -3.02
N SER A 98 -8.73 -13.49 -3.71
CA SER A 98 -8.05 -13.73 -4.99
C SER A 98 -8.57 -12.80 -6.10
N THR A 99 -9.88 -12.60 -6.19
CA THR A 99 -10.48 -11.68 -7.16
C THR A 99 -10.06 -10.24 -6.90
N ALA A 100 -10.09 -9.79 -5.65
CA ALA A 100 -9.61 -8.46 -5.26
C ALA A 100 -8.12 -8.26 -5.60
N ALA A 101 -7.29 -9.29 -5.36
CA ALA A 101 -5.87 -9.25 -5.69
C ALA A 101 -5.62 -9.10 -7.21
N VAL A 102 -6.36 -9.84 -8.05
CA VAL A 102 -6.25 -9.74 -9.51
C VAL A 102 -6.67 -8.36 -10.01
N ILE A 103 -7.81 -7.83 -9.54
CA ILE A 103 -8.29 -6.50 -9.91
C ILE A 103 -7.27 -5.43 -9.51
N THR A 104 -6.75 -5.49 -8.29
CA THR A 104 -5.75 -4.51 -7.82
C THR A 104 -4.40 -4.69 -8.54
N GLY A 105 -4.05 -5.93 -8.93
CA GLY A 105 -2.86 -6.22 -9.72
C GLY A 105 -2.90 -5.60 -11.13
N SER A 106 -4.06 -5.22 -11.65
CA SER A 106 -4.19 -4.49 -12.91
C SER A 106 -3.92 -2.98 -12.80
N THR A 107 -3.76 -2.44 -11.58
CA THR A 107 -3.52 -1.00 -11.34
C THR A 107 -2.35 -0.41 -12.14
N PRO A 108 -1.17 -1.08 -12.29
CA PRO A 108 -0.09 -0.53 -13.11
C PRO A 108 -0.50 -0.31 -14.57
N ILE A 109 -1.32 -1.21 -15.12
CA ILE A 109 -1.81 -1.09 -16.51
C ILE A 109 -2.74 0.11 -16.64
N THR A 110 -3.68 0.28 -15.69
CA THR A 110 -4.60 1.42 -15.70
C THR A 110 -3.86 2.75 -15.50
N MET A 111 -2.80 2.77 -14.69
CA MET A 111 -1.94 3.96 -14.53
C MET A 111 -1.20 4.31 -15.82
N LEU A 112 -0.65 3.33 -16.53
CA LEU A 112 0.00 3.55 -17.82
C LEU A 112 -0.97 4.12 -18.86
N VAL A 113 -2.17 3.55 -18.96
CA VAL A 113 -3.21 4.03 -19.88
C VAL A 113 -3.65 5.46 -19.50
N ALA A 114 -3.84 5.73 -18.22
CA ALA A 114 -4.20 7.06 -17.74
C ALA A 114 -3.07 8.08 -18.02
N GLY A 115 -1.81 7.73 -17.78
CA GLY A 115 -0.66 8.57 -18.09
C GLY A 115 -0.59 8.92 -19.57
N TRP A 116 -0.76 7.92 -20.44
CA TRP A 116 -0.80 8.13 -21.88
C TRP A 116 -1.97 9.03 -22.33
N LEU A 117 -3.16 8.86 -21.75
CA LEU A 117 -4.35 9.63 -22.15
C LEU A 117 -4.35 11.08 -21.61
N PHE A 118 -3.85 11.30 -20.37
CA PHE A 118 -4.01 12.59 -19.68
C PHE A 118 -2.72 13.36 -19.50
N ALA A 119 -1.56 12.70 -19.47
CA ALA A 119 -0.26 13.33 -19.24
C ALA A 119 0.61 13.42 -20.52
N ASN A 120 0.18 12.82 -21.64
CA ASN A 120 0.94 12.75 -22.89
C ASN A 120 2.37 12.17 -22.74
N GLU A 121 2.59 11.26 -21.78
CA GLU A 121 3.85 10.59 -21.48
C GLU A 121 3.97 9.24 -22.19
#